data_12f705d005f6c0c9fdf90b293601e47f
#
_entry.id   12f705d005f6c0c9fdf90b293601e47f
#
_cell.length_a   1.000
_cell.length_b   1.000
_cell.length_c   1.000
_cell.angle_alpha   90.00
_cell.angle_beta   90.00
_cell.angle_gamma   90.00
#
_symmetry.space_group_name_H-M   'P 1'
#
loop_
_entity.id
_entity.type
_entity.pdbx_description
1 polymer ?
#
loop_
_entity_poly.entity_id
_entity_poly.type
_entity_poly.pdbx_seq_one_letter_code
_entity_poly.pdbx_strand_id
1 'polypeptide(L)'
;LGPVPVEHLRGIRGRLMQLDPSLRHRMSELRRRILQIALREAGYADVLADQLAEQGFQVFLEARHQVELFPQVHATLETLANRYCLGVITNGNADVRRLGLADYFRFALNAEDLGIGKPDPLPFRKALQHANVQAHQAVHIGDHPGDDIAGALAVGMQAIWFNPQGKAWDGGQPAHAEIRSLAELPQVLEQLASKQKAR
;
A
#
# COMPACT_ATOMS: atom_id res chain seq x y z
N LEU A 1 18.72 -25.83 15.97
CA LEU A 1 17.61 -24.90 16.27
C LEU A 1 16.48 -25.17 15.27
N GLY A 2 15.26 -25.45 15.77
CA GLY A 2 14.09 -25.70 14.94
C GLY A 2 13.51 -24.40 14.34
N PRO A 3 12.57 -24.50 13.36
CA PRO A 3 11.91 -23.34 12.79
C PRO A 3 11.11 -22.61 13.88
N VAL A 4 11.18 -21.26 13.88
CA VAL A 4 10.38 -20.43 14.79
C VAL A 4 8.91 -20.51 14.35
N PRO A 5 7.96 -20.90 15.22
CA PRO A 5 6.56 -21.00 14.86
C PRO A 5 5.99 -19.63 14.46
N VAL A 6 5.13 -19.61 13.44
CA VAL A 6 4.48 -18.38 12.96
C VAL A 6 3.68 -17.68 14.06
N GLU A 7 3.03 -18.45 14.93
CA GLU A 7 2.25 -17.91 16.06
C GLU A 7 3.13 -17.18 17.07
N HIS A 8 4.36 -17.63 17.25
CA HIS A 8 5.33 -16.95 18.11
C HIS A 8 5.71 -15.56 17.52
N LEU A 9 5.98 -15.50 16.21
CA LEU A 9 6.24 -14.23 15.52
C LEU A 9 5.04 -13.28 15.58
N ARG A 10 3.81 -13.81 15.48
CA ARG A 10 2.59 -13.02 15.67
C ARG A 10 2.47 -12.46 17.09
N GLY A 11 2.82 -13.24 18.08
CA GLY A 11 2.88 -12.81 19.48
C GLY A 11 3.88 -11.66 19.71
N ILE A 12 5.09 -11.77 19.16
CA ILE A 12 6.11 -10.70 19.20
C ILE A 12 5.57 -9.44 18.53
N ARG A 13 4.98 -9.57 17.32
CA ARG A 13 4.35 -8.46 16.61
C ARG A 13 3.29 -7.76 17.47
N GLY A 14 2.41 -8.53 18.13
CA GLY A 14 1.37 -7.98 19.01
C GLY A 14 1.96 -7.15 20.14
N ARG A 15 2.97 -7.66 20.84
CA ARG A 15 3.68 -6.94 21.92
C ARG A 15 4.32 -5.64 21.42
N LEU A 16 5.04 -5.70 20.28
CA LEU A 16 5.67 -4.51 19.70
C LEU A 16 4.66 -3.43 19.32
N MET A 17 3.53 -3.82 18.73
CA MET A 17 2.47 -2.89 18.33
C MET A 17 1.73 -2.27 19.54
N GLN A 18 1.68 -2.96 20.69
CA GLN A 18 1.16 -2.40 21.94
C GLN A 18 2.13 -1.39 22.55
N LEU A 19 3.45 -1.67 22.50
CA LEU A 19 4.49 -0.80 23.04
C LEU A 19 4.72 0.44 22.18
N ASP A 20 4.68 0.29 20.87
CA ASP A 20 4.88 1.36 19.90
C ASP A 20 3.86 1.23 18.74
N PRO A 21 2.66 1.82 18.88
CA PRO A 21 1.64 1.77 17.83
C PRO A 21 2.08 2.40 16.50
N SER A 22 3.10 3.27 16.49
CA SER A 22 3.61 3.90 15.26
C SER A 22 4.32 2.90 14.33
N LEU A 23 4.74 1.75 14.84
CA LEU A 23 5.33 0.66 14.05
C LEU A 23 4.39 0.11 12.96
N ARG A 24 3.09 0.34 13.09
CA ARG A 24 2.12 0.01 12.01
C ARG A 24 2.42 0.73 10.69
N HIS A 25 3.09 1.88 10.75
CA HIS A 25 3.49 2.68 9.60
C HIS A 25 4.94 2.46 9.18
N ARG A 26 5.72 1.68 9.98
CA ARG A 26 7.13 1.37 9.76
C ARG A 26 7.31 -0.14 9.60
N MET A 27 6.73 -0.68 8.53
CA MET A 27 6.62 -2.14 8.32
C MET A 27 7.97 -2.84 8.21
N SER A 28 8.98 -2.20 7.62
CA SER A 28 10.33 -2.76 7.52
C SER A 28 11.00 -2.82 8.89
N GLU A 29 10.89 -1.76 9.68
CA GLU A 29 11.39 -1.72 11.05
C GLU A 29 10.69 -2.74 11.95
N LEU A 30 9.35 -2.79 11.90
CA LEU A 30 8.57 -3.76 12.66
C LEU A 30 9.04 -5.19 12.37
N ARG A 31 9.26 -5.53 11.10
CA ARG A 31 9.69 -6.87 10.71
C ARG A 31 11.11 -7.19 11.20
N ARG A 32 12.06 -6.24 11.08
CA ARG A 32 13.41 -6.41 11.62
C ARG A 32 13.37 -6.66 13.13
N ARG A 33 12.61 -5.85 13.88
CA ARG A 33 12.46 -6.02 15.34
C ARG A 33 11.85 -7.37 15.72
N ILE A 34 10.86 -7.84 14.98
CA ILE A 34 10.28 -9.19 15.20
C ILE A 34 11.36 -10.26 15.06
N LEU A 35 12.16 -10.21 13.99
CA LEU A 35 13.23 -11.17 13.73
C LEU A 35 14.33 -11.10 14.81
N GLN A 36 14.76 -9.91 15.19
CA GLN A 36 15.74 -9.70 16.25
C GLN A 36 15.30 -10.32 17.57
N ILE A 37 14.07 -10.06 18.00
CA ILE A 37 13.53 -10.60 19.24
C ILE A 37 13.43 -12.13 19.16
N ALA A 38 12.90 -12.67 18.07
CA ALA A 38 12.77 -14.10 17.89
C ALA A 38 14.13 -14.83 17.94
N LEU A 39 15.16 -14.24 17.34
CA LEU A 39 16.52 -14.82 17.37
C LEU A 39 17.15 -14.75 18.76
N ARG A 40 16.98 -13.64 19.48
CA ARG A 40 17.45 -13.54 20.88
C ARG A 40 16.73 -14.52 21.79
N GLU A 41 15.43 -14.67 21.68
CA GLU A 41 14.65 -15.65 22.43
C GLU A 41 15.06 -17.10 22.07
N ALA A 42 15.60 -17.35 20.87
CA ALA A 42 16.18 -18.62 20.45
C ALA A 42 17.64 -18.82 20.94
N GLY A 43 18.22 -17.88 21.70
CA GLY A 43 19.54 -18.00 22.31
C GLY A 43 20.71 -17.46 21.48
N TYR A 44 20.47 -16.75 20.40
CA TYR A 44 21.55 -16.06 19.66
C TYR A 44 22.05 -14.84 20.43
N ALA A 45 23.38 -14.61 20.40
CA ALA A 45 23.99 -13.39 20.94
C ALA A 45 23.50 -12.17 20.16
N ASP A 46 23.39 -11.01 20.83
CA ASP A 46 22.79 -9.79 20.28
C ASP A 46 23.32 -9.40 18.90
N VAL A 47 24.65 -9.35 18.76
CA VAL A 47 25.29 -8.95 17.49
C VAL A 47 24.91 -9.93 16.35
N LEU A 48 24.91 -11.22 16.64
CA LEU A 48 24.57 -12.24 15.64
C LEU A 48 23.08 -12.21 15.33
N ALA A 49 22.23 -11.98 16.32
CA ALA A 49 20.78 -11.83 16.14
C ALA A 49 20.46 -10.64 15.22
N ASP A 50 21.13 -9.51 15.39
CA ASP A 50 20.93 -8.34 14.54
C ASP A 50 21.38 -8.58 13.10
N GLN A 51 22.52 -9.23 12.90
CA GLN A 51 23.01 -9.60 11.56
C GLN A 51 22.07 -10.57 10.84
N LEU A 52 21.64 -11.64 11.54
CA LEU A 52 20.72 -12.63 10.98
C LEU A 52 19.32 -12.05 10.71
N ALA A 53 18.85 -11.13 11.57
CA ALA A 53 17.59 -10.44 11.37
C ALA A 53 17.61 -9.57 10.10
N GLU A 54 18.71 -8.86 9.85
CA GLU A 54 18.84 -8.08 8.61
C GLU A 54 18.90 -8.99 7.38
N GLN A 55 19.70 -10.06 7.41
CA GLN A 55 19.75 -11.04 6.32
C GLN A 55 18.37 -11.66 6.05
N GLY A 56 17.66 -12.08 7.09
CA GLY A 56 16.30 -12.63 6.98
C GLY A 56 15.30 -11.62 6.45
N PHE A 57 15.44 -10.35 6.83
CA PHE A 57 14.63 -9.27 6.29
C PHE A 57 14.89 -9.05 4.78
N GLN A 58 16.15 -9.10 4.33
CA GLN A 58 16.47 -8.96 2.91
C GLN A 58 15.90 -10.12 2.08
N VAL A 59 16.02 -11.37 2.55
CA VAL A 59 15.39 -12.54 1.91
C VAL A 59 13.87 -12.36 1.80
N PHE A 60 13.24 -11.91 2.90
CA PHE A 60 11.81 -11.59 2.87
C PHE A 60 11.48 -10.50 1.85
N LEU A 61 12.27 -9.43 1.80
CA LEU A 61 12.02 -8.29 0.91
C LEU A 61 12.15 -8.70 -0.56
N GLU A 62 13.11 -9.57 -0.89
CA GLU A 62 13.24 -10.15 -2.23
C GLU A 62 12.01 -10.99 -2.59
N ALA A 63 11.63 -11.93 -1.73
CA ALA A 63 10.44 -12.75 -1.94
C ALA A 63 9.15 -11.92 -2.04
N ARG A 64 9.06 -10.82 -1.29
CA ARG A 64 7.93 -9.88 -1.32
C ARG A 64 7.74 -9.22 -2.68
N HIS A 65 8.81 -9.10 -3.48
CA HIS A 65 8.77 -8.51 -4.81
C HIS A 65 8.66 -9.56 -5.94
N GLN A 66 8.75 -10.86 -5.61
CA GLN A 66 8.48 -11.95 -6.55
C GLN A 66 6.96 -12.18 -6.61
N VAL A 67 6.25 -11.30 -7.29
CA VAL A 67 4.80 -11.33 -7.41
C VAL A 67 4.38 -11.57 -8.85
N GLU A 68 3.29 -12.28 -9.03
CA GLU A 68 2.57 -12.31 -10.30
C GLU A 68 1.64 -11.10 -10.35
N LEU A 69 1.82 -10.27 -11.36
CA LEU A 69 0.97 -9.09 -11.56
C LEU A 69 -0.40 -9.52 -12.06
N PHE A 70 -1.43 -8.77 -11.70
CA PHE A 70 -2.76 -8.98 -12.28
C PHE A 70 -2.71 -8.88 -13.81
N PRO A 71 -3.59 -9.60 -14.51
CA PRO A 71 -3.67 -9.49 -15.97
C PRO A 71 -3.83 -8.03 -16.41
N GLN A 72 -3.18 -7.68 -17.52
CA GLN A 72 -3.29 -6.37 -18.17
C GLN A 72 -2.74 -5.17 -17.36
N VAL A 73 -1.99 -5.38 -16.26
CA VAL A 73 -1.39 -4.28 -15.46
C VAL A 73 -0.61 -3.35 -16.37
N HIS A 74 0.35 -3.86 -17.15
CA HIS A 74 1.20 -3.03 -18.01
C HIS A 74 0.39 -2.26 -19.05
N ALA A 75 -0.50 -2.93 -19.80
CA ALA A 75 -1.32 -2.29 -20.83
C ALA A 75 -2.26 -1.20 -20.24
N THR A 76 -2.82 -1.46 -19.06
CA THR A 76 -3.67 -0.48 -18.37
C THR A 76 -2.86 0.71 -17.89
N LEU A 77 -1.71 0.47 -17.22
CA LEU A 77 -0.86 1.55 -16.72
C LEU A 77 -0.29 2.40 -17.86
N GLU A 78 0.14 1.80 -18.95
CA GLU A 78 0.59 2.53 -20.16
C GLU A 78 -0.51 3.41 -20.72
N THR A 79 -1.71 2.87 -20.89
CA THR A 79 -2.88 3.64 -21.38
C THR A 79 -3.18 4.82 -20.47
N LEU A 80 -3.14 4.63 -19.16
CA LEU A 80 -3.43 5.66 -18.18
C LEU A 80 -2.31 6.69 -18.05
N ALA A 81 -1.04 6.28 -18.09
CA ALA A 81 0.11 7.18 -17.98
C ALA A 81 0.20 8.17 -19.13
N ASN A 82 -0.30 7.81 -20.33
CA ASN A 82 -0.40 8.70 -21.48
C ASN A 82 -1.47 9.81 -21.33
N ARG A 83 -2.38 9.68 -20.36
CA ARG A 83 -3.54 10.59 -20.19
C ARG A 83 -3.58 11.27 -18.84
N TYR A 84 -2.99 10.67 -17.82
CA TYR A 84 -3.08 11.09 -16.42
C TYR A 84 -1.72 11.09 -15.74
N CYS A 85 -1.56 11.94 -14.74
CA CYS A 85 -0.45 11.84 -13.79
C CYS A 85 -0.71 10.70 -12.81
N LEU A 86 0.05 9.62 -12.91
CA LEU A 86 -0.08 8.47 -12.00
C LEU A 86 0.86 8.62 -10.81
N GLY A 87 0.38 8.23 -9.64
CA GLY A 87 1.16 8.15 -8.41
C GLY A 87 0.76 6.96 -7.56
N VAL A 88 1.64 6.56 -6.66
CA VAL A 88 1.41 5.45 -5.72
C VAL A 88 1.39 5.97 -4.29
N ILE A 89 0.43 5.47 -3.49
CA ILE A 89 0.39 5.62 -2.02
C ILE A 89 0.27 4.22 -1.42
N THR A 90 1.25 3.78 -0.64
CA THR A 90 1.24 2.44 -0.02
C THR A 90 1.48 2.49 1.49
N ASN A 91 0.74 1.66 2.25
CA ASN A 91 1.01 1.39 3.66
C ASN A 91 2.05 0.29 3.84
N GLY A 92 2.40 -0.41 2.76
CA GLY A 92 3.37 -1.49 2.75
C GLY A 92 4.77 -1.04 2.33
N ASN A 93 5.66 -2.01 2.24
CA ASN A 93 7.06 -1.83 1.83
C ASN A 93 7.37 -2.40 0.43
N ALA A 94 6.35 -2.57 -0.42
CA ALA A 94 6.56 -2.90 -1.82
C ALA A 94 7.09 -1.68 -2.58
N ASP A 95 8.14 -1.87 -3.37
CA ASP A 95 8.76 -0.82 -4.20
C ASP A 95 8.42 -1.06 -5.67
N VAL A 96 7.76 -0.08 -6.28
CA VAL A 96 7.38 -0.12 -7.70
C VAL A 96 8.57 -0.27 -8.64
N ARG A 97 9.79 0.16 -8.23
CA ARG A 97 11.03 -0.02 -9.00
C ARG A 97 11.40 -1.49 -9.07
N ARG A 98 11.33 -2.20 -7.94
CA ARG A 98 11.61 -3.64 -7.89
C ARG A 98 10.56 -4.48 -8.61
N LEU A 99 9.36 -3.94 -8.79
CA LEU A 99 8.26 -4.57 -9.54
C LEU A 99 8.31 -4.27 -11.06
N GLY A 100 9.26 -3.45 -11.53
CA GLY A 100 9.33 -3.04 -12.93
C GLY A 100 8.22 -2.11 -13.37
N LEU A 101 7.59 -1.39 -12.42
CA LEU A 101 6.44 -0.52 -12.68
C LEU A 101 6.77 0.98 -12.54
N ALA A 102 8.02 1.34 -12.19
CA ALA A 102 8.38 2.72 -11.84
C ALA A 102 8.11 3.72 -12.95
N ASP A 103 8.33 3.34 -14.21
CA ASP A 103 8.22 4.22 -15.37
C ASP A 103 6.80 4.74 -15.62
N TYR A 104 5.78 4.06 -15.08
CA TYR A 104 4.40 4.53 -15.16
C TYR A 104 4.04 5.61 -14.14
N PHE A 105 4.83 5.74 -13.06
CA PHE A 105 4.47 6.58 -11.92
C PHE A 105 5.40 7.80 -11.78
N ARG A 106 4.81 8.96 -11.64
CA ARG A 106 5.54 10.20 -11.40
C ARG A 106 6.12 10.27 -9.99
N PHE A 107 5.47 9.62 -9.02
CA PHE A 107 5.91 9.54 -7.63
C PHE A 107 5.37 8.26 -6.97
N ALA A 108 6.07 7.82 -5.93
CA ALA A 108 5.60 6.76 -5.03
C ALA A 108 5.83 7.22 -3.59
N LEU A 109 4.77 7.18 -2.79
CA LEU A 109 4.77 7.55 -1.37
C LEU A 109 4.48 6.29 -0.54
N ASN A 110 5.30 6.04 0.46
CA ASN A 110 5.05 4.96 1.41
C ASN A 110 4.89 5.50 2.83
N ALA A 111 4.19 4.74 3.66
CA ALA A 111 3.90 5.13 5.04
C ALA A 111 5.16 5.23 5.89
N GLU A 112 6.20 4.46 5.61
CA GLU A 112 7.45 4.43 6.37
C GLU A 112 8.21 5.75 6.22
N ASP A 113 8.31 6.28 5.00
CA ASP A 113 8.96 7.57 4.73
C ASP A 113 8.14 8.76 5.25
N LEU A 114 6.81 8.65 5.24
CA LEU A 114 5.92 9.70 5.74
C LEU A 114 5.73 9.67 7.27
N GLY A 115 6.11 8.57 7.93
CA GLY A 115 5.84 8.32 9.34
C GLY A 115 4.37 8.01 9.67
N ILE A 116 3.49 8.05 8.68
CA ILE A 116 2.06 7.78 8.80
C ILE A 116 1.50 7.23 7.48
N GLY A 117 0.50 6.37 7.57
CA GLY A 117 -0.14 5.72 6.41
C GLY A 117 -1.64 6.00 6.30
N LYS A 118 -2.23 5.56 5.19
CA LYS A 118 -3.67 5.57 4.99
C LYS A 118 -4.38 4.87 6.16
N PRO A 119 -5.55 5.31 6.63
CA PRO A 119 -6.42 6.34 6.04
C PRO A 119 -6.12 7.79 6.48
N ASP A 120 -4.97 8.06 7.14
CA ASP A 120 -4.63 9.44 7.50
C ASP A 120 -4.66 10.36 6.27
N PRO A 121 -5.13 11.61 6.42
CA PRO A 121 -5.17 12.56 5.30
C PRO A 121 -3.80 12.92 4.71
N LEU A 122 -2.70 12.81 5.47
CA LEU A 122 -1.39 13.28 5.05
C LEU A 122 -0.87 12.61 3.77
N PRO A 123 -0.88 11.27 3.62
CA PRO A 123 -0.44 10.61 2.38
C PRO A 123 -1.20 11.09 1.14
N PHE A 124 -2.52 11.27 1.25
CA PHE A 124 -3.36 11.76 0.14
C PHE A 124 -3.05 13.21 -0.21
N ARG A 125 -2.92 14.10 0.79
CA ARG A 125 -2.56 15.51 0.57
C ARG A 125 -1.17 15.64 -0.05
N LYS A 126 -0.20 14.82 0.37
CA LYS A 126 1.13 14.76 -0.23
C LYS A 126 1.07 14.32 -1.69
N ALA A 127 0.26 13.29 -2.01
CA ALA A 127 0.06 12.85 -3.38
C ALA A 127 -0.55 13.97 -4.26
N LEU A 128 -1.57 14.68 -3.77
CA LEU A 128 -2.15 15.84 -4.47
C LEU A 128 -1.12 16.95 -4.71
N GLN A 129 -0.25 17.25 -3.74
CA GLN A 129 0.86 18.17 -3.90
C GLN A 129 1.85 17.72 -4.99
N HIS A 130 2.27 16.45 -4.98
CA HIS A 130 3.17 15.91 -6.01
C HIS A 130 2.56 15.91 -7.40
N ALA A 131 1.26 15.66 -7.51
CA ALA A 131 0.53 15.73 -8.77
C ALA A 131 0.19 17.16 -9.20
N ASN A 132 0.30 18.14 -8.28
CA ASN A 132 -0.08 19.55 -8.47
C ASN A 132 -1.54 19.70 -8.91
N VAL A 133 -2.47 19.06 -8.20
CA VAL A 133 -3.92 19.09 -8.50
C VAL A 133 -4.74 19.30 -7.23
N GLN A 134 -5.99 19.74 -7.41
CA GLN A 134 -7.00 19.82 -6.37
C GLN A 134 -7.60 18.42 -6.10
N ALA A 135 -8.14 18.19 -4.90
CA ALA A 135 -8.69 16.90 -4.51
C ALA A 135 -9.78 16.38 -5.45
N HIS A 136 -10.70 17.26 -5.88
CA HIS A 136 -11.77 16.90 -6.81
C HIS A 136 -11.28 16.50 -8.22
N GLN A 137 -10.05 16.84 -8.58
CA GLN A 137 -9.43 16.47 -9.86
C GLN A 137 -8.69 15.12 -9.81
N ALA A 138 -8.66 14.50 -8.64
CA ALA A 138 -7.92 13.25 -8.41
C ALA A 138 -8.86 12.09 -8.04
N VAL A 139 -8.47 10.90 -8.47
CA VAL A 139 -9.16 9.65 -8.16
C VAL A 139 -8.16 8.73 -7.47
N HIS A 140 -8.52 8.19 -6.31
CA HIS A 140 -7.77 7.12 -5.66
C HIS A 140 -8.39 5.76 -6.00
N ILE A 141 -7.54 4.79 -6.34
CA ILE A 141 -7.95 3.42 -6.62
C ILE A 141 -7.31 2.52 -5.58
N GLY A 142 -8.10 1.73 -4.87
CA GLY A 142 -7.59 0.84 -3.84
C GLY A 142 -8.57 -0.27 -3.47
N ASP A 143 -8.08 -1.27 -2.74
CA ASP A 143 -8.82 -2.49 -2.40
C ASP A 143 -9.38 -2.48 -0.97
N HIS A 144 -8.88 -1.60 -0.10
CA HIS A 144 -9.28 -1.57 1.30
C HIS A 144 -10.33 -0.49 1.58
N PRO A 145 -11.58 -0.86 1.98
CA PRO A 145 -12.66 0.10 2.23
C PRO A 145 -12.29 1.23 3.20
N GLY A 146 -11.63 0.91 4.32
CA GLY A 146 -11.22 1.89 5.34
C GLY A 146 -10.02 2.72 4.92
N ASP A 147 -8.91 2.06 4.56
CA ASP A 147 -7.64 2.76 4.30
C ASP A 147 -7.69 3.55 2.99
N ASP A 148 -8.20 2.93 1.92
CA ASP A 148 -8.18 3.54 0.60
C ASP A 148 -9.41 4.41 0.35
N ILE A 149 -10.59 3.82 0.49
CA ILE A 149 -11.81 4.50 0.03
C ILE A 149 -12.20 5.58 1.03
N ALA A 150 -12.37 5.25 2.31
CA ALA A 150 -12.72 6.23 3.31
C ALA A 150 -11.64 7.33 3.45
N GLY A 151 -10.34 6.96 3.39
CA GLY A 151 -9.24 7.92 3.45
C GLY A 151 -9.25 8.93 2.29
N ALA A 152 -9.47 8.46 1.05
CA ALA A 152 -9.56 9.32 -0.13
C ALA A 152 -10.77 10.24 -0.10
N LEU A 153 -11.94 9.70 0.27
CA LEU A 153 -13.18 10.47 0.39
C LEU A 153 -13.05 11.56 1.46
N ALA A 154 -12.39 11.28 2.58
CA ALA A 154 -12.19 12.23 3.68
C ALA A 154 -11.38 13.48 3.27
N VAL A 155 -10.55 13.39 2.24
CA VAL A 155 -9.81 14.55 1.69
C VAL A 155 -10.48 15.18 0.46
N GLY A 156 -11.65 14.70 0.06
CA GLY A 156 -12.42 15.22 -1.08
C GLY A 156 -11.99 14.67 -2.45
N MET A 157 -11.20 13.60 -2.49
CA MET A 157 -10.89 12.87 -3.72
C MET A 157 -12.07 12.01 -4.15
N GLN A 158 -12.13 11.67 -5.44
CA GLN A 158 -12.93 10.55 -5.87
C GLN A 158 -12.23 9.23 -5.50
N ALA A 159 -13.01 8.15 -5.35
CA ALA A 159 -12.49 6.83 -5.01
C ALA A 159 -13.13 5.74 -5.88
N ILE A 160 -12.32 4.80 -6.34
CA ILE A 160 -12.72 3.58 -7.04
C ILE A 160 -12.29 2.39 -6.17
N TRP A 161 -13.23 1.52 -5.85
CA TRP A 161 -12.94 0.30 -5.13
C TRP A 161 -12.53 -0.82 -6.08
N PHE A 162 -11.30 -1.29 -5.94
CA PHE A 162 -10.81 -2.47 -6.65
C PHE A 162 -11.18 -3.73 -5.88
N ASN A 163 -12.18 -4.46 -6.36
CA ASN A 163 -12.78 -5.61 -5.70
C ASN A 163 -12.78 -6.87 -6.59
N PRO A 164 -11.61 -7.44 -6.91
CA PRO A 164 -11.51 -8.59 -7.83
C PRO A 164 -12.21 -9.85 -7.30
N GLN A 165 -12.42 -9.93 -5.98
CA GLN A 165 -13.06 -11.07 -5.33
C GLN A 165 -14.58 -10.93 -5.21
N GLY A 166 -15.17 -9.78 -5.57
CA GLY A 166 -16.62 -9.54 -5.44
C GLY A 166 -17.12 -9.56 -4.01
N LYS A 167 -16.33 -9.08 -3.05
CA LYS A 167 -16.74 -8.97 -1.64
C LYS A 167 -17.92 -8.01 -1.50
N ALA A 168 -18.78 -8.25 -0.52
CA ALA A 168 -19.80 -7.27 -0.16
C ALA A 168 -19.12 -6.00 0.42
N TRP A 169 -19.74 -4.83 0.15
CA TRP A 169 -19.29 -3.59 0.74
C TRP A 169 -19.61 -3.59 2.24
N ASP A 170 -18.59 -3.43 3.06
CA ASP A 170 -18.67 -3.36 4.52
C ASP A 170 -18.14 -2.03 5.08
N GLY A 171 -17.77 -1.08 4.19
CA GLY A 171 -17.33 0.25 4.55
C GLY A 171 -18.48 1.21 4.83
N GLY A 172 -18.16 2.43 5.28
CA GLY A 172 -19.12 3.52 5.47
C GLY A 172 -19.63 4.10 4.15
N GLN A 173 -19.23 5.33 3.81
CA GLN A 173 -19.58 5.94 2.52
C GLN A 173 -19.03 5.11 1.35
N PRO A 174 -19.87 4.72 0.37
CA PRO A 174 -19.43 3.90 -0.74
C PRO A 174 -18.48 4.65 -1.68
N ALA A 175 -17.63 3.91 -2.39
CA ALA A 175 -16.83 4.44 -3.46
C ALA A 175 -17.70 5.01 -4.59
N HIS A 176 -17.13 5.88 -5.42
CA HIS A 176 -17.81 6.44 -6.59
C HIS A 176 -18.03 5.40 -7.70
N ALA A 177 -17.19 4.36 -7.73
CA ALA A 177 -17.32 3.20 -8.60
C ALA A 177 -16.63 1.99 -7.96
N GLU A 178 -17.04 0.79 -8.39
CA GLU A 178 -16.37 -0.48 -8.11
C GLU A 178 -15.90 -1.08 -9.43
N ILE A 179 -14.72 -1.69 -9.42
CA ILE A 179 -14.17 -2.47 -10.52
C ILE A 179 -13.67 -3.82 -10.02
N ARG A 180 -13.74 -4.83 -10.85
CA ARG A 180 -13.22 -6.18 -10.56
C ARG A 180 -11.98 -6.52 -11.36
N SER A 181 -11.72 -5.77 -12.43
CA SER A 181 -10.54 -5.89 -13.27
C SER A 181 -9.95 -4.51 -13.51
N LEU A 182 -8.60 -4.42 -13.57
CA LEU A 182 -7.91 -3.18 -13.92
C LEU A 182 -8.22 -2.71 -15.34
N ALA A 183 -8.61 -3.62 -16.24
CA ALA A 183 -9.04 -3.29 -17.59
C ALA A 183 -10.28 -2.38 -17.66
N GLU A 184 -11.07 -2.32 -16.60
CA GLU A 184 -12.25 -1.46 -16.52
C GLU A 184 -11.90 0.02 -16.24
N LEU A 185 -10.69 0.27 -15.71
CA LEU A 185 -10.29 1.62 -15.26
C LEU A 185 -10.42 2.71 -16.32
N PRO A 186 -9.97 2.54 -17.59
CA PRO A 186 -10.07 3.60 -18.58
C PRO A 186 -11.51 4.06 -18.80
N GLN A 187 -12.44 3.12 -18.92
CA GLN A 187 -13.86 3.43 -19.13
C GLN A 187 -14.51 4.07 -17.89
N VAL A 188 -14.21 3.56 -16.70
CA VAL A 188 -14.79 4.08 -15.44
C VAL A 188 -14.28 5.50 -15.17
N LEU A 189 -13.01 5.79 -15.44
CA LEU A 189 -12.45 7.13 -15.32
C LEU A 189 -13.12 8.13 -16.28
N GLU A 190 -13.40 7.73 -17.52
CA GLU A 190 -14.13 8.57 -18.47
C GLU A 190 -15.56 8.90 -18.00
N GLN A 191 -16.25 7.90 -17.44
CA GLN A 191 -17.59 8.10 -16.88
C GLN A 191 -17.57 9.06 -15.68
N LEU A 192 -16.59 8.95 -14.78
CA LEU A 192 -16.45 9.84 -13.63
C LEU A 192 -16.13 11.28 -14.09
N ALA A 193 -15.23 11.45 -15.04
CA ALA A 193 -14.90 12.77 -15.60
C ALA A 193 -16.09 13.44 -16.29
N SER A 194 -16.93 12.68 -17.00
CA SER A 194 -18.14 13.18 -17.66
C SER A 194 -19.19 13.65 -16.67
N LYS A 195 -19.37 12.93 -15.55
CA LYS A 195 -20.30 13.33 -14.48
C LYS A 195 -19.86 14.61 -13.76
N GLN A 196 -18.56 14.87 -13.68
CA GLN A 196 -18.04 16.12 -13.08
C GLN A 196 -18.30 17.35 -13.96
N LYS A 197 -18.21 17.21 -15.29
CA LYS A 197 -18.45 18.31 -16.22
C LYS A 197 -19.93 18.70 -16.32
N ALA A 198 -20.82 17.81 -15.91
CA ALA A 198 -22.28 18.03 -15.94
C ALA A 198 -22.84 18.68 -14.66
N ARG A 199 -22.00 18.91 -13.66
CA ARG A 199 -22.33 19.61 -12.39
C ARG A 199 -21.78 21.03 -12.38
#